data_cc5f36af95df9ec24379e9ee7f7cb8c6
#
_entry.id   cc5f36af95df9ec24379e9ee7f7cb8c6
#
_cell.length_a   1.000
_cell.length_b   1.000
_cell.length_c   1.000
_cell.angle_alpha   90.00
_cell.angle_beta   90.00
_cell.angle_gamma   90.00
#
_symmetry.space_group_name_H-M   'P 1'
#
loop_
_entity.id
_entity.type
_entity.pdbx_description
1 polymer ?
#
loop_
_entity_poly.entity_id
_entity_poly.type
_entity_poly.pdbx_seq_one_letter_code
_entity_poly.pdbx_strand_id
1 'polypeptide(L)'
;KLIHGFDKKKLNLKLVKKLRMPEELQYRQNPNFPNRYISPKKLFIYLQENFRDYISEVGRSYLQKPIYKMRLGNGTVKVLAWSQMHGNESNATHSMLDLLESFKFQPELKETLFSEITLDFIFMLNPDGSEKWTRRNALDIDMNRDFLKLSSKEFPILKNIAEKGDYHYGLNLHEQRTIFTTDGKNPATLSFLAPSVNHQREINETRKKAMAVISRIFEILNPLIPNQIARYSDEFYPTSVGDNLSKMGLPT
;
A
#
# COMPACT_ATOMS: atom_id res chain seq x y z
N LYS A 1 17.39 11.13 -19.64
CA LYS A 1 16.75 12.25 -20.39
C LYS A 1 15.51 12.64 -19.60
N LEU A 2 15.54 13.86 -19.05
CA LEU A 2 14.43 14.49 -18.35
C LEU A 2 13.24 14.62 -19.31
N ILE A 3 12.08 14.19 -18.87
CA ILE A 3 10.82 14.42 -19.58
C ILE A 3 10.43 15.88 -19.33
N HIS A 4 10.75 16.76 -20.28
CA HIS A 4 10.16 18.09 -20.38
C HIS A 4 8.81 17.94 -21.08
N GLY A 5 7.74 18.40 -20.44
CA GLY A 5 6.45 18.55 -21.06
C GLY A 5 5.26 18.07 -20.22
N PHE A 6 5.12 18.55 -18.99
CA PHE A 6 3.85 18.46 -18.28
C PHE A 6 3.21 19.84 -18.19
N ASP A 7 2.08 20.00 -18.86
CA ASP A 7 1.25 21.21 -18.74
C ASP A 7 0.65 21.27 -17.32
N LYS A 8 1.22 22.14 -16.49
CA LYS A 8 0.83 22.39 -15.09
C LYS A 8 -0.59 22.97 -14.93
N LYS A 9 -1.33 23.20 -16.01
CA LYS A 9 -2.60 23.98 -15.99
C LYS A 9 -3.88 23.16 -15.85
N LYS A 10 -3.85 21.83 -15.86
CA LYS A 10 -5.08 20.99 -15.80
C LYS A 10 -5.27 20.13 -14.56
N LEU A 11 -4.34 20.07 -13.64
CA LEU A 11 -4.62 19.54 -12.31
C LEU A 11 -5.18 20.66 -11.44
N ASN A 12 -6.28 20.38 -10.74
CA ASN A 12 -6.93 21.36 -9.88
C ASN A 12 -6.03 21.66 -8.66
N LEU A 13 -5.03 22.53 -8.87
CA LEU A 13 -4.01 22.96 -7.92
C LEU A 13 -4.57 23.61 -6.65
N LYS A 14 -5.88 23.92 -6.61
CA LYS A 14 -6.54 24.43 -5.40
C LYS A 14 -6.63 23.36 -4.31
N LEU A 15 -6.80 22.07 -4.66
CA LEU A 15 -6.83 20.98 -3.68
C LEU A 15 -5.44 20.72 -3.09
N VAL A 16 -4.40 20.75 -3.93
CA VAL A 16 -3.00 20.49 -3.50
C VAL A 16 -2.42 21.62 -2.65
N LYS A 17 -2.85 22.87 -2.86
CA LYS A 17 -2.42 24.01 -2.03
C LYS A 17 -3.00 24.04 -0.63
N LYS A 18 -4.06 23.28 -0.35
CA LYS A 18 -4.71 23.25 0.97
C LYS A 18 -4.11 22.19 1.91
N LEU A 19 -3.42 21.21 1.38
CA LEU A 19 -2.60 20.29 2.16
C LEU A 19 -1.22 20.91 2.43
N ARG A 20 -1.17 22.01 3.18
CA ARG A 20 0.00 22.24 4.03
C ARG A 20 0.01 21.06 4.97
N MET A 21 1.04 20.19 4.88
CA MET A 21 1.30 19.23 5.93
C MET A 21 1.25 20.00 7.25
N PRO A 22 0.23 19.80 8.09
CA PRO A 22 0.29 20.36 9.42
C PRO A 22 1.49 19.66 10.07
N GLU A 23 2.22 20.36 10.89
CA GLU A 23 3.33 19.92 11.70
C GLU A 23 3.86 18.50 11.42
N GLU A 24 5.17 18.33 11.27
CA GLU A 24 5.81 17.06 10.95
C GLU A 24 5.21 15.92 11.78
N LEU A 25 4.82 14.81 11.14
CA LEU A 25 4.38 13.62 11.84
C LEU A 25 5.46 13.21 12.85
N GLN A 26 5.18 13.31 14.13
CA GLN A 26 6.06 12.80 15.18
C GLN A 26 5.96 11.28 15.19
N TYR A 27 6.89 10.64 14.48
CA TYR A 27 6.96 9.20 14.40
C TYR A 27 7.03 8.54 15.77
N ARG A 28 6.19 7.55 15.99
CA ARG A 28 6.17 6.69 17.17
C ARG A 28 6.09 5.24 16.75
N GLN A 29 7.13 4.48 17.11
CA GLN A 29 7.10 3.03 16.93
C GLN A 29 6.06 2.41 17.85
N ASN A 30 5.28 1.46 17.33
CA ASN A 30 4.34 0.72 18.16
C ASN A 30 5.11 -0.26 19.09
N PRO A 31 5.06 -0.08 20.43
CA PRO A 31 5.84 -0.87 21.36
C PRO A 31 5.44 -2.35 21.41
N ASN A 32 4.24 -2.68 20.95
CA ASN A 32 3.76 -4.05 20.92
C ASN A 32 4.41 -4.90 19.82
N PHE A 33 4.98 -4.25 18.79
CA PHE A 33 5.58 -4.94 17.65
C PHE A 33 7.02 -4.47 17.39
N PRO A 34 7.97 -4.74 18.32
CA PRO A 34 9.35 -4.25 18.19
C PRO A 34 10.19 -5.03 17.16
N ASN A 35 9.76 -6.24 16.80
CA ASN A 35 10.51 -7.16 15.94
C ASN A 35 9.95 -7.20 14.54
N ARG A 36 10.79 -7.42 13.53
CA ARG A 36 10.39 -7.53 12.13
C ARG A 36 9.29 -8.58 11.91
N TYR A 37 9.35 -9.71 12.60
CA TYR A 37 8.30 -10.71 12.55
C TYR A 37 7.06 -10.26 13.33
N ILE A 38 5.91 -10.26 12.66
CA ILE A 38 4.60 -10.02 13.26
C ILE A 38 3.84 -11.33 13.32
N SER A 39 3.56 -11.82 14.52
CA SER A 39 2.68 -12.98 14.69
C SER A 39 1.25 -12.62 14.26
N PRO A 40 0.62 -13.39 13.35
CA PRO A 40 -0.77 -13.14 12.97
C PRO A 40 -1.71 -13.13 14.17
N LYS A 41 -1.58 -14.08 15.07
CA LYS A 41 -2.41 -14.17 16.29
C LYS A 41 -2.25 -12.91 17.16
N LYS A 42 -1.02 -12.45 17.38
CA LYS A 42 -0.77 -11.25 18.18
C LYS A 42 -1.35 -10.00 17.53
N LEU A 43 -1.19 -9.86 16.22
CA LEU A 43 -1.76 -8.75 15.46
C LEU A 43 -3.28 -8.73 15.58
N PHE A 44 -3.95 -9.86 15.38
CA PHE A 44 -5.40 -9.95 15.41
C PHE A 44 -5.98 -9.60 16.78
N ILE A 45 -5.38 -10.13 17.85
CA ILE A 45 -5.76 -9.77 19.22
C ILE A 45 -5.59 -8.26 19.43
N TYR A 46 -4.45 -7.71 19.07
CA TYR A 46 -4.17 -6.28 19.21
C TYR A 46 -5.18 -5.40 18.46
N LEU A 47 -5.51 -5.77 17.23
CA LEU A 47 -6.50 -5.05 16.44
C LEU A 47 -7.91 -5.11 17.07
N GLN A 48 -8.32 -6.26 17.57
CA GLN A 48 -9.61 -6.44 18.23
C GLN A 48 -9.71 -5.68 19.56
N GLU A 49 -8.64 -5.64 20.33
CA GLU A 49 -8.61 -4.94 21.62
C GLU A 49 -8.56 -3.42 21.48
N ASN A 50 -7.84 -2.91 20.47
CA ASN A 50 -7.55 -1.48 20.37
C ASN A 50 -8.35 -0.75 19.27
N PHE A 51 -8.89 -1.48 18.27
CA PHE A 51 -9.48 -0.88 17.08
C PHE A 51 -10.77 -1.57 16.63
N ARG A 52 -11.51 -2.17 17.56
CA ARG A 52 -12.71 -2.98 17.28
C ARG A 52 -13.72 -2.28 16.38
N ASP A 53 -13.96 -1.01 16.63
CA ASP A 53 -14.96 -0.21 15.90
C ASP A 53 -14.50 0.21 14.50
N TYR A 54 -13.22 0.07 14.21
CA TYR A 54 -12.62 0.44 12.94
C TYR A 54 -12.34 -0.76 12.02
N ILE A 55 -12.42 -2.00 12.54
CA ILE A 55 -12.07 -3.20 11.80
C ILE A 55 -13.28 -4.05 11.46
N SER A 56 -13.19 -4.75 10.35
CA SER A 56 -14.13 -5.80 9.95
C SER A 56 -13.37 -7.02 9.44
N GLU A 57 -13.82 -8.22 9.79
CA GLU A 57 -13.33 -9.44 9.17
C GLU A 57 -13.91 -9.50 7.75
N VAL A 58 -13.04 -9.48 6.75
CA VAL A 58 -13.43 -9.45 5.33
C VAL A 58 -13.31 -10.82 4.67
N GLY A 59 -12.77 -11.79 5.37
CA GLY A 59 -12.65 -13.17 4.94
C GLY A 59 -11.62 -13.94 5.75
N ARG A 60 -11.31 -15.15 5.29
CA ARG A 60 -10.36 -16.03 5.95
C ARG A 60 -9.38 -16.64 4.96
N SER A 61 -8.14 -16.85 5.43
CA SER A 61 -7.10 -17.55 4.70
C SER A 61 -7.45 -19.03 4.46
N TYR A 62 -6.59 -19.71 3.71
CA TYR A 62 -6.75 -21.16 3.50
C TYR A 62 -6.80 -21.94 4.82
N LEU A 63 -5.93 -21.62 5.79
CA LEU A 63 -5.92 -22.22 7.13
C LEU A 63 -6.90 -21.54 8.11
N GLN A 64 -7.92 -20.84 7.60
CA GLN A 64 -9.02 -20.25 8.38
C GLN A 64 -8.61 -19.12 9.33
N LYS A 65 -7.44 -18.50 9.13
CA LYS A 65 -7.09 -17.29 9.87
C LYS A 65 -7.88 -16.08 9.34
N PRO A 66 -8.39 -15.22 10.22
CA PRO A 66 -9.14 -14.05 9.80
C PRO A 66 -8.26 -13.05 9.03
N ILE A 67 -8.86 -12.36 8.08
CA ILE A 67 -8.26 -11.22 7.36
C ILE A 67 -9.08 -10.00 7.72
N TYR A 68 -8.43 -9.00 8.32
CA TYR A 68 -9.08 -7.77 8.76
C TYR A 68 -8.81 -6.61 7.82
N LYS A 69 -9.89 -5.88 7.55
CA LYS A 69 -9.84 -4.56 6.91
C LYS A 69 -10.15 -3.51 7.97
N MET A 70 -9.29 -2.50 8.08
CA MET A 70 -9.52 -1.31 8.89
C MET A 70 -10.02 -0.19 8.00
N ARG A 71 -11.04 0.54 8.45
CA ARG A 71 -11.48 1.78 7.81
C ARG A 71 -11.18 2.97 8.69
N LEU A 72 -10.51 3.96 8.12
CA LEU A 72 -10.22 5.24 8.76
C LEU A 72 -10.72 6.39 7.88
N GLY A 73 -11.36 7.37 8.53
CA GLY A 73 -11.85 8.56 7.86
C GLY A 73 -13.18 8.38 7.13
N ASN A 74 -13.67 9.50 6.63
CA ASN A 74 -14.91 9.62 5.88
C ASN A 74 -14.79 10.63 4.73
N GLY A 75 -13.55 10.99 4.36
CA GLY A 75 -13.26 11.88 3.26
C GLY A 75 -13.68 11.31 1.91
N THR A 76 -13.78 12.21 0.94
CA THR A 76 -14.27 11.87 -0.40
C THR A 76 -13.28 11.09 -1.26
N VAL A 77 -11.97 11.20 -0.97
CA VAL A 77 -10.94 10.45 -1.68
C VAL A 77 -10.77 9.08 -1.02
N LYS A 78 -11.22 8.03 -1.71
CA LYS A 78 -11.15 6.66 -1.21
C LYS A 78 -9.86 5.97 -1.63
N VAL A 79 -9.13 5.43 -0.67
CA VAL A 79 -7.86 4.74 -0.88
C VAL A 79 -7.96 3.31 -0.33
N LEU A 80 -7.62 2.32 -1.15
CA LEU A 80 -7.44 0.94 -0.73
C LEU A 80 -5.95 0.65 -0.57
N ALA A 81 -5.55 0.16 0.58
CA ALA A 81 -4.18 -0.27 0.81
C ALA A 81 -4.15 -1.69 1.39
N TRP A 82 -3.11 -2.43 1.11
CA TRP A 82 -2.93 -3.76 1.70
C TRP A 82 -1.46 -4.09 1.92
N SER A 83 -1.22 -4.84 2.98
CA SER A 83 0.11 -5.30 3.38
C SER A 83 0.22 -6.82 3.33
N GLN A 84 1.45 -7.30 3.32
CA GLN A 84 1.77 -8.72 3.44
C GLN A 84 0.95 -9.64 2.50
N MET A 85 0.78 -9.23 1.25
CA MET A 85 0.41 -10.15 0.18
C MET A 85 1.45 -11.28 0.10
N HIS A 86 2.71 -10.95 0.34
CA HIS A 86 3.76 -11.91 0.63
C HIS A 86 3.98 -11.94 2.15
N GLY A 87 3.88 -13.11 2.77
CA GLY A 87 3.82 -13.23 4.22
C GLY A 87 5.05 -12.73 4.96
N ASN A 88 6.23 -12.73 4.33
CA ASN A 88 7.50 -12.28 4.89
C ASN A 88 7.85 -10.80 4.58
N GLU A 89 6.88 -10.01 4.12
CA GLU A 89 7.05 -8.58 3.79
C GLU A 89 6.29 -7.71 4.79
N SER A 90 6.80 -7.54 6.00
CA SER A 90 6.07 -6.95 7.14
C SER A 90 6.15 -5.44 7.28
N ASN A 91 7.04 -4.76 6.54
CA ASN A 91 7.29 -3.32 6.73
C ASN A 91 6.03 -2.46 6.63
N ALA A 92 5.15 -2.76 5.67
CA ALA A 92 3.92 -1.99 5.51
C ALA A 92 2.93 -2.21 6.67
N THR A 93 2.88 -3.41 7.25
CA THR A 93 2.09 -3.68 8.46
C THR A 93 2.65 -2.89 9.63
N HIS A 94 3.99 -2.88 9.83
CA HIS A 94 4.64 -2.06 10.83
C HIS A 94 4.36 -0.57 10.63
N SER A 95 4.56 -0.07 9.41
CA SER A 95 4.31 1.35 9.11
C SER A 95 2.88 1.78 9.47
N MET A 96 1.89 0.92 9.19
CA MET A 96 0.51 1.21 9.56
C MET A 96 0.31 1.18 11.08
N LEU A 97 0.90 0.22 11.80
CA LEU A 97 0.83 0.15 13.26
C LEU A 97 1.52 1.35 13.93
N ASP A 98 2.66 1.78 13.39
CA ASP A 98 3.41 2.95 13.87
C ASP A 98 2.66 4.25 13.56
N LEU A 99 2.00 4.35 12.41
CA LEU A 99 1.14 5.47 12.07
C LEU A 99 -0.04 5.59 13.06
N LEU A 100 -0.70 4.47 13.36
CA LEU A 100 -1.78 4.43 14.35
C LEU A 100 -1.29 4.82 15.75
N GLU A 101 -0.08 4.41 16.14
CA GLU A 101 0.54 4.81 17.39
C GLU A 101 0.85 6.31 17.41
N SER A 102 1.42 6.84 16.32
CA SER A 102 1.73 8.26 16.18
C SER A 102 0.48 9.14 16.28
N PHE A 103 -0.64 8.71 15.73
CA PHE A 103 -1.90 9.44 15.78
C PHE A 103 -2.51 9.54 17.19
N LYS A 104 -2.13 8.70 18.14
CA LYS A 104 -2.55 8.85 19.54
C LYS A 104 -2.00 10.14 20.15
N PHE A 105 -0.86 10.59 19.67
CA PHE A 105 -0.17 11.80 20.15
C PHE A 105 -0.44 13.02 19.26
N GLN A 106 -1.03 12.82 18.09
CA GLN A 106 -1.35 13.88 17.13
C GLN A 106 -2.78 13.70 16.57
N PRO A 107 -3.82 13.79 17.44
CA PRO A 107 -5.20 13.57 17.00
C PRO A 107 -5.67 14.57 15.95
N GLU A 108 -5.23 15.81 16.00
CA GLU A 108 -5.59 16.85 15.02
C GLU A 108 -5.05 16.53 13.63
N LEU A 109 -3.83 15.99 13.54
CA LEU A 109 -3.25 15.53 12.27
C LEU A 109 -4.08 14.36 11.70
N LYS A 110 -4.48 13.42 12.56
CA LYS A 110 -5.36 12.31 12.19
C LYS A 110 -6.69 12.83 11.63
N GLU A 111 -7.34 13.74 12.33
CA GLU A 111 -8.61 14.33 11.92
C GLU A 111 -8.48 15.08 10.58
N THR A 112 -7.45 15.90 10.44
CA THR A 112 -7.18 16.65 9.20
C THR A 112 -7.00 15.70 8.01
N LEU A 113 -6.19 14.65 8.17
CA LEU A 113 -5.95 13.68 7.11
C LEU A 113 -7.23 12.93 6.73
N PHE A 114 -7.95 12.41 7.71
CA PHE A 114 -9.10 11.54 7.50
C PHE A 114 -10.43 12.29 7.29
N SER A 115 -10.44 13.61 7.35
CA SER A 115 -11.53 14.43 6.81
C SER A 115 -11.50 14.50 5.28
N GLU A 116 -10.32 14.37 4.66
CA GLU A 116 -10.14 14.45 3.21
C GLU A 116 -10.16 13.06 2.54
N ILE A 117 -9.63 12.04 3.24
CA ILE A 117 -9.53 10.67 2.71
C ILE A 117 -10.31 9.66 3.53
N THR A 118 -10.78 8.62 2.86
CA THR A 118 -11.23 7.36 3.46
C THR A 118 -10.19 6.29 3.11
N LEU A 119 -9.50 5.76 4.12
CA LEU A 119 -8.52 4.69 3.95
C LEU A 119 -9.13 3.36 4.39
N ASP A 120 -9.23 2.41 3.46
CA ASP A 120 -9.44 0.99 3.76
C ASP A 120 -8.08 0.28 3.69
N PHE A 121 -7.60 -0.22 4.84
CA PHE A 121 -6.32 -0.92 4.95
C PHE A 121 -6.55 -2.39 5.31
N ILE A 122 -6.12 -3.30 4.42
CA ILE A 122 -6.16 -4.74 4.67
C ILE A 122 -4.84 -5.15 5.33
N PHE A 123 -4.92 -5.55 6.59
CA PHE A 123 -3.78 -6.06 7.33
C PHE A 123 -3.45 -7.48 6.92
N MET A 124 -2.18 -7.74 6.63
CA MET A 124 -1.62 -9.09 6.51
C MET A 124 -2.51 -10.00 5.64
N LEU A 125 -2.63 -9.66 4.34
CA LEU A 125 -3.47 -10.40 3.39
C LEU A 125 -3.13 -11.89 3.34
N ASN A 126 -1.87 -12.27 3.65
CA ASN A 126 -1.38 -13.65 3.70
C ASN A 126 -0.97 -14.05 5.14
N PRO A 127 -1.91 -14.27 6.05
CA PRO A 127 -1.56 -14.61 7.43
C PRO A 127 -0.93 -16.00 7.56
N ASP A 128 -1.22 -16.93 6.65
CA ASP A 128 -0.63 -18.26 6.66
C ASP A 128 0.86 -18.25 6.28
N GLY A 129 1.19 -17.51 5.22
CA GLY A 129 2.59 -17.27 4.84
C GLY A 129 3.33 -16.41 5.85
N SER A 130 2.65 -15.46 6.48
CA SER A 130 3.23 -14.63 7.53
C SER A 130 3.65 -15.43 8.75
N GLU A 131 2.82 -16.35 9.21
CA GLU A 131 3.13 -17.22 10.34
C GLU A 131 4.39 -18.08 10.10
N LYS A 132 4.55 -18.56 8.87
CA LYS A 132 5.72 -19.35 8.45
C LYS A 132 6.88 -18.50 7.95
N TRP A 133 6.72 -17.19 7.89
CA TRP A 133 7.68 -16.26 7.33
C TRP A 133 8.07 -16.58 5.88
N THR A 134 7.07 -16.95 5.07
CA THR A 134 7.25 -17.30 3.66
C THR A 134 6.58 -16.29 2.74
N ARG A 135 7.09 -16.18 1.51
CA ARG A 135 6.48 -15.33 0.47
C ARG A 135 5.08 -15.82 0.09
N ARG A 136 4.95 -17.12 -0.15
CA ARG A 136 3.76 -17.75 -0.69
C ARG A 136 2.75 -18.08 0.41
N ASN A 137 1.50 -18.32 0.03
CA ASN A 137 0.46 -18.74 0.97
C ASN A 137 0.58 -20.24 1.36
N ALA A 138 -0.37 -20.76 2.12
CA ALA A 138 -0.36 -22.15 2.57
C ALA A 138 -0.42 -23.19 1.45
N LEU A 139 -0.87 -22.81 0.26
CA LEU A 139 -0.90 -23.67 -0.95
C LEU A 139 0.30 -23.46 -1.87
N ASP A 140 1.35 -22.78 -1.40
CA ASP A 140 2.52 -22.41 -2.18
C ASP A 140 2.20 -21.50 -3.40
N ILE A 141 1.12 -20.72 -3.32
CA ILE A 141 0.71 -19.78 -4.36
C ILE A 141 1.33 -18.41 -4.10
N ASP A 142 1.99 -17.83 -5.12
CA ASP A 142 2.33 -16.43 -5.15
C ASP A 142 1.09 -15.61 -5.53
N MET A 143 0.45 -14.97 -4.56
CA MET A 143 -0.77 -14.23 -4.80
C MET A 143 -0.60 -13.05 -5.75
N ASN A 144 0.62 -12.50 -5.87
CA ASN A 144 0.91 -11.47 -6.87
C ASN A 144 1.09 -12.04 -8.29
N ARG A 145 0.74 -13.31 -8.49
CA ARG A 145 0.68 -14.01 -9.80
C ARG A 145 -0.67 -14.73 -10.00
N ASP A 146 -1.61 -14.52 -9.08
CA ASP A 146 -2.87 -15.28 -9.03
C ASP A 146 -4.08 -14.51 -9.60
N PHE A 147 -3.88 -13.31 -10.17
CA PHE A 147 -4.98 -12.44 -10.60
C PHE A 147 -5.95 -13.12 -11.58
N LEU A 148 -5.41 -13.91 -12.52
CA LEU A 148 -6.22 -14.58 -13.54
C LEU A 148 -6.76 -15.93 -13.07
N LYS A 149 -6.02 -16.66 -12.24
CA LYS A 149 -6.37 -18.03 -11.83
C LYS A 149 -7.30 -18.07 -10.63
N LEU A 150 -7.19 -17.12 -9.72
CA LEU A 150 -7.96 -17.04 -8.47
C LEU A 150 -7.88 -18.34 -7.66
N SER A 151 -6.71 -18.95 -7.61
CA SER A 151 -6.47 -20.26 -6.98
C SER A 151 -6.29 -20.17 -5.46
N SER A 152 -5.86 -19.00 -4.96
CA SER A 152 -5.79 -18.72 -3.52
C SER A 152 -7.16 -18.37 -2.96
N LYS A 153 -7.35 -18.52 -1.64
CA LYS A 153 -8.56 -18.05 -0.96
C LYS A 153 -8.49 -16.58 -0.59
N GLU A 154 -7.30 -16.07 -0.38
CA GLU A 154 -7.04 -14.74 0.13
C GLU A 154 -7.18 -13.67 -0.98
N PHE A 155 -6.66 -13.96 -2.17
CA PHE A 155 -6.65 -12.96 -3.24
C PHE A 155 -8.06 -12.60 -3.75
N PRO A 156 -9.02 -13.53 -3.92
CA PRO A 156 -10.41 -13.18 -4.25
C PRO A 156 -11.07 -12.19 -3.28
N ILE A 157 -10.66 -12.18 -2.00
CA ILE A 157 -11.13 -11.22 -1.00
C ILE A 157 -10.69 -9.81 -1.39
N LEU A 158 -9.39 -9.62 -1.62
CA LEU A 158 -8.84 -8.32 -2.08
C LEU A 158 -9.49 -7.87 -3.39
N LYS A 159 -9.57 -8.78 -4.37
CA LYS A 159 -10.15 -8.48 -5.68
C LYS A 159 -11.59 -7.99 -5.56
N ASN A 160 -12.43 -8.70 -4.82
CA ASN A 160 -13.83 -8.31 -4.59
C ASN A 160 -13.95 -6.94 -3.88
N ILE A 161 -13.08 -6.65 -2.92
CA ILE A 161 -13.04 -5.34 -2.24
C ILE A 161 -12.64 -4.24 -3.24
N ALA A 162 -11.61 -4.47 -4.04
CA ALA A 162 -11.14 -3.51 -5.03
C ALA A 162 -12.20 -3.21 -6.10
N GLU A 163 -12.92 -4.24 -6.58
CA GLU A 163 -13.94 -4.10 -7.62
C GLU A 163 -15.21 -3.40 -7.12
N LYS A 164 -15.59 -3.60 -5.86
CA LYS A 164 -16.86 -3.07 -5.31
C LYS A 164 -16.71 -1.76 -4.55
N GLY A 165 -15.48 -1.39 -4.18
CA GLY A 165 -15.26 -0.31 -3.21
C GLY A 165 -15.22 1.10 -3.78
N ASP A 166 -15.31 1.28 -5.11
CA ASP A 166 -15.25 2.59 -5.78
C ASP A 166 -14.04 3.42 -5.30
N TYR A 167 -12.85 2.79 -5.31
CA TYR A 167 -11.62 3.42 -4.86
C TYR A 167 -11.00 4.30 -5.94
N HIS A 168 -10.45 5.43 -5.51
CA HIS A 168 -9.72 6.35 -6.38
C HIS A 168 -8.26 5.94 -6.58
N TYR A 169 -7.66 5.28 -5.56
CA TYR A 169 -6.27 4.83 -5.56
C TYR A 169 -6.11 3.49 -4.83
N GLY A 170 -5.15 2.69 -5.27
CA GLY A 170 -4.70 1.47 -4.63
C GLY A 170 -3.24 1.58 -4.20
N LEU A 171 -2.89 1.06 -3.02
CA LEU A 171 -1.51 0.97 -2.53
C LEU A 171 -1.16 -0.50 -2.30
N ASN A 172 -0.45 -1.08 -3.27
CA ASN A 172 0.08 -2.44 -3.19
C ASN A 172 1.44 -2.42 -2.48
N LEU A 173 1.44 -2.63 -1.18
CA LEU A 173 2.60 -2.41 -0.34
C LEU A 173 3.45 -3.67 -0.20
N HIS A 174 4.62 -3.63 -0.82
CA HIS A 174 5.62 -4.70 -0.83
C HIS A 174 6.90 -4.31 -0.10
N GLU A 175 7.79 -5.29 0.10
CA GLU A 175 9.17 -5.09 0.53
C GLU A 175 10.15 -5.49 -0.57
N GLN A 176 11.28 -4.78 -0.62
CA GLN A 176 12.46 -5.24 -1.36
C GLN A 176 13.20 -6.28 -0.53
N ARG A 177 13.31 -7.50 -1.06
CA ARG A 177 14.00 -8.62 -0.37
C ARG A 177 15.50 -8.59 -0.57
N THR A 178 15.94 -7.96 -1.64
CA THR A 178 17.34 -7.80 -2.03
C THR A 178 17.70 -6.32 -1.99
N ILE A 179 18.88 -6.00 -1.53
CA ILE A 179 19.38 -4.63 -1.55
C ILE A 179 19.66 -4.24 -3.01
N PHE A 180 18.82 -3.35 -3.53
CA PHE A 180 19.07 -2.69 -4.82
C PHE A 180 19.71 -1.33 -4.58
N THR A 181 20.40 -0.83 -5.58
CA THR A 181 20.97 0.51 -5.56
C THR A 181 20.28 1.40 -6.60
N THR A 182 20.24 2.70 -6.35
CA THR A 182 19.69 3.69 -7.29
C THR A 182 20.72 4.05 -8.38
N ASP A 183 22.00 4.06 -8.03
CA ASP A 183 23.11 4.55 -8.84
C ASP A 183 24.40 3.72 -8.69
N GLY A 184 24.32 2.51 -8.17
CA GLY A 184 25.45 1.64 -7.85
C GLY A 184 26.15 1.94 -6.51
N LYS A 185 25.73 2.97 -5.78
CA LYS A 185 26.31 3.42 -4.50
C LYS A 185 25.28 3.56 -3.39
N ASN A 186 24.18 4.25 -3.67
CA ASN A 186 23.14 4.51 -2.69
C ASN A 186 22.11 3.39 -2.67
N PRO A 187 21.67 2.92 -1.50
CA PRO A 187 20.60 1.91 -1.43
C PRO A 187 19.27 2.47 -1.93
N ALA A 188 18.48 1.66 -2.61
CA ALA A 188 17.10 1.98 -2.93
C ALA A 188 16.23 1.76 -1.68
N THR A 189 16.20 2.73 -0.78
CA THR A 189 15.40 2.68 0.47
C THR A 189 13.91 2.60 0.19
N LEU A 190 13.45 3.35 -0.81
CA LEU A 190 12.09 3.29 -1.33
C LEU A 190 12.12 3.02 -2.84
N SER A 191 11.18 2.22 -3.30
CA SER A 191 10.99 1.98 -4.73
C SER A 191 9.53 2.11 -5.09
N PHE A 192 9.25 2.84 -6.16
CA PHE A 192 7.89 3.06 -6.65
C PHE A 192 7.69 2.45 -8.03
N LEU A 193 6.49 1.96 -8.24
CA LEU A 193 6.02 1.42 -9.51
C LEU A 193 4.64 2.02 -9.82
N ALA A 194 4.48 2.62 -11.00
CA ALA A 194 3.18 2.83 -11.63
C ALA A 194 3.00 1.69 -12.63
N PRO A 195 2.18 0.66 -12.32
CA PRO A 195 2.11 -0.55 -13.10
C PRO A 195 1.66 -0.31 -14.54
N SER A 196 2.18 -1.11 -15.46
CA SER A 196 1.80 -1.07 -16.86
C SER A 196 0.45 -1.74 -17.10
N VAL A 197 -0.28 -1.27 -18.08
CA VAL A 197 -1.59 -1.86 -18.47
C VAL A 197 -1.45 -2.86 -19.63
N ASN A 198 -0.31 -2.84 -20.31
CA ASN A 198 -0.01 -3.72 -21.45
C ASN A 198 1.51 -3.80 -21.70
N HIS A 199 1.91 -4.68 -22.61
CA HIS A 199 3.34 -4.88 -22.98
C HIS A 199 3.98 -3.66 -23.64
N GLN A 200 3.20 -2.77 -24.25
CA GLN A 200 3.67 -1.51 -24.84
C GLN A 200 3.96 -0.46 -23.79
N ARG A 201 3.65 -0.75 -22.49
CA ARG A 201 3.84 0.17 -21.36
C ARG A 201 3.15 1.51 -21.57
N GLU A 202 1.96 1.47 -22.16
CA GLU A 202 1.14 2.65 -22.42
C GLU A 202 0.93 3.48 -21.14
N ILE A 203 0.94 4.81 -21.32
CA ILE A 203 0.62 5.75 -20.24
C ILE A 203 -0.82 6.22 -20.44
N ASN A 204 -1.76 5.39 -20.01
CA ASN A 204 -3.18 5.73 -20.00
C ASN A 204 -3.54 6.63 -18.78
N GLU A 205 -4.80 7.05 -18.68
CA GLU A 205 -5.24 7.97 -17.60
C GLU A 205 -5.06 7.36 -16.20
N THR A 206 -5.27 6.06 -16.03
CA THR A 206 -5.08 5.36 -14.75
C THR A 206 -3.61 5.41 -14.33
N ARG A 207 -2.71 5.05 -15.24
CA ARG A 207 -1.28 5.08 -14.98
C ARG A 207 -0.76 6.50 -14.75
N LYS A 208 -1.27 7.50 -15.47
CA LYS A 208 -0.94 8.91 -15.23
C LYS A 208 -1.26 9.36 -13.80
N LYS A 209 -2.41 8.93 -13.27
CA LYS A 209 -2.79 9.23 -11.89
C LYS A 209 -1.82 8.62 -10.88
N ALA A 210 -1.43 7.34 -11.04
CA ALA A 210 -0.43 6.69 -10.21
C ALA A 210 0.93 7.42 -10.30
N MET A 211 1.39 7.73 -11.51
CA MET A 211 2.64 8.48 -11.73
C MET A 211 2.62 9.87 -11.09
N ALA A 212 1.48 10.57 -11.11
CA ALA A 212 1.33 11.89 -10.49
C ALA A 212 1.48 11.81 -8.96
N VAL A 213 0.86 10.80 -8.33
CA VAL A 213 1.01 10.55 -6.89
C VAL A 213 2.47 10.22 -6.55
N ILE A 214 3.11 9.32 -7.29
CA ILE A 214 4.52 8.96 -7.10
C ILE A 214 5.43 10.18 -7.26
N SER A 215 5.20 11.02 -8.28
CA SER A 215 5.97 12.25 -8.48
C SER A 215 5.88 13.18 -7.28
N ARG A 216 4.67 13.32 -6.71
CA ARG A 216 4.48 14.17 -5.53
C ARG A 216 5.13 13.60 -4.28
N ILE A 217 5.03 12.29 -4.08
CA ILE A 217 5.74 11.61 -2.99
C ILE A 217 7.26 11.80 -3.14
N PHE A 218 7.79 11.65 -4.35
CA PHE A 218 9.20 11.86 -4.63
C PHE A 218 9.65 13.30 -4.30
N GLU A 219 8.89 14.31 -4.70
CA GLU A 219 9.19 15.72 -4.39
C GLU A 219 9.30 15.97 -2.88
N ILE A 220 8.47 15.29 -2.08
CA ILE A 220 8.44 15.43 -0.61
C ILE A 220 9.59 14.66 0.04
N LEU A 221 9.83 13.42 -0.39
CA LEU A 221 10.75 12.51 0.30
C LEU A 221 12.19 12.62 -0.16
N ASN A 222 12.45 13.00 -1.42
CA ASN A 222 13.82 13.07 -1.93
C ASN A 222 14.75 14.03 -1.17
N PRO A 223 14.28 15.18 -0.63
CA PRO A 223 15.10 16.00 0.26
C PRO A 223 15.49 15.31 1.59
N LEU A 224 14.67 14.38 2.07
CA LEU A 224 14.88 13.66 3.33
C LEU A 224 15.81 12.44 3.16
N ILE A 225 15.71 11.76 2.01
CA ILE A 225 16.51 10.58 1.67
C ILE A 225 17.09 10.73 0.26
N PRO A 226 18.01 11.69 0.04
CA PRO A 226 18.51 12.00 -1.29
C PRO A 226 19.20 10.80 -1.93
N ASN A 227 18.91 10.59 -3.22
CA ASN A 227 19.42 9.48 -4.04
C ASN A 227 19.06 8.06 -3.54
N GLN A 228 18.05 7.91 -2.68
CA GLN A 228 17.64 6.61 -2.15
C GLN A 228 16.24 6.18 -2.62
N ILE A 229 15.65 6.92 -3.55
CA ILE A 229 14.35 6.60 -4.13
C ILE A 229 14.53 6.08 -5.55
N ALA A 230 14.05 4.85 -5.81
CA ALA A 230 14.17 4.18 -7.09
C ALA A 230 12.83 4.08 -7.82
N ARG A 231 12.91 3.95 -9.15
CA ARG A 231 11.82 3.42 -9.98
C ARG A 231 12.00 1.92 -10.13
N TYR A 232 10.98 1.16 -9.76
CA TYR A 232 10.94 -0.26 -10.05
C TYR A 232 10.63 -0.51 -11.53
N SER A 233 11.01 -1.69 -12.06
CA SER A 233 10.71 -2.06 -13.44
C SER A 233 9.21 -2.04 -13.70
N ASP A 234 8.80 -1.35 -14.77
CA ASP A 234 7.41 -1.25 -15.22
C ASP A 234 7.08 -2.27 -16.32
N GLU A 235 7.79 -3.37 -16.35
CA GLU A 235 7.49 -4.49 -17.22
C GLU A 235 6.11 -5.06 -16.91
N PHE A 236 5.31 -5.27 -17.95
CA PHE A 236 3.95 -5.77 -17.80
C PHE A 236 3.93 -7.28 -17.53
N TYR A 237 3.31 -7.65 -16.43
CA TYR A 237 3.10 -9.05 -16.06
C TYR A 237 1.60 -9.37 -16.04
N PRO A 238 1.06 -10.10 -17.05
CA PRO A 238 -0.39 -10.36 -17.18
C PRO A 238 -1.05 -10.99 -15.95
N THR A 239 -0.27 -11.60 -15.07
CA THR A 239 -0.74 -12.27 -13.86
C THR A 239 -0.59 -11.43 -12.59
N SER A 240 0.10 -10.26 -12.67
CA SER A 240 0.35 -9.44 -11.48
C SER A 240 -0.90 -8.67 -11.05
N VAL A 241 -0.99 -8.43 -9.76
CA VAL A 241 -2.13 -7.73 -9.16
C VAL A 241 -2.12 -6.25 -9.54
N GLY A 242 -0.99 -5.56 -9.41
CA GLY A 242 -0.88 -4.14 -9.72
C GLY A 242 -1.23 -3.82 -11.18
N ASP A 243 -0.66 -4.58 -12.13
CA ASP A 243 -0.91 -4.37 -13.56
C ASP A 243 -2.40 -4.55 -13.91
N ASN A 244 -3.03 -5.57 -13.35
CA ASN A 244 -4.44 -5.85 -13.64
C ASN A 244 -5.39 -4.87 -12.95
N LEU A 245 -5.13 -4.44 -11.72
CA LEU A 245 -5.92 -3.38 -11.07
C LEU A 245 -5.80 -2.07 -11.83
N SER A 246 -4.59 -1.70 -12.28
CA SER A 246 -4.38 -0.53 -13.14
C SER A 246 -5.14 -0.65 -14.47
N LYS A 247 -5.15 -1.84 -15.09
CA LYS A 247 -5.93 -2.11 -16.30
C LYS A 247 -7.44 -1.99 -16.07
N MET A 248 -7.92 -2.31 -14.88
CA MET A 248 -9.32 -2.16 -14.48
C MET A 248 -9.71 -0.73 -14.11
N GLY A 249 -8.78 0.21 -14.12
CA GLY A 249 -9.04 1.61 -13.83
C GLY A 249 -8.69 2.06 -12.41
N LEU A 250 -8.15 1.17 -11.55
CA LEU A 250 -7.66 1.54 -10.22
C LEU A 250 -6.17 1.91 -10.30
N PRO A 251 -5.79 3.19 -10.15
CA PRO A 251 -4.40 3.62 -10.08
C PRO A 251 -3.71 2.95 -8.88
N THR A 252 -2.72 2.13 -9.16
CA THR A 252 -2.06 1.32 -8.13
C THR A 252 -0.57 1.63 -8.07
#